data_0a97462b1170f3a5b8b2e9201535f595
#
_entry.id   0a97462b1170f3a5b8b2e9201535f595
#
_cell.length_a   1.000
_cell.length_b   1.000
_cell.length_c   1.000
_cell.angle_alpha   90.00
_cell.angle_beta   90.00
_cell.angle_gamma   90.00
#
_symmetry.space_group_name_H-M   'P 1'
#
loop_
_entity.id
_entity.type
_entity.pdbx_description
1 polymer ?
#
loop_
_entity_poly.entity_id
_entity_poly.type
_entity_poly.pdbx_seq_one_letter_code
_entity_poly.pdbx_strand_id
1 'polypeptide(L)'
;MAPWLYILMLLVPIAADDEQAPEDETAGQLAKVRRIYVDILTGGDTAIQIRELLMTSLQRSKQFIITENEDKADAVLKGAGEDEVFTDTFQASEGINAHTQVGEGGSASTRNYASSTNNHSAGLTIGENSSRHSEERKHEAIATVRLVGKNGDIIWSATAESLGGKFLGASADVADKIAKRLVADFKAAKTRK
;
A
#
# COMPACT_ATOMS: atom_id res chain seq x y z
N MET A 1 -48.97 20.60 68.20
CA MET A 1 -48.32 19.27 68.21
C MET A 1 -48.16 18.85 66.76
N ALA A 2 -46.98 19.06 66.17
CA ALA A 2 -46.68 18.66 64.81
C ALA A 2 -45.68 17.50 64.83
N PRO A 3 -45.96 16.37 64.17
CA PRO A 3 -45.01 15.28 64.10
C PRO A 3 -44.01 15.57 62.91
N TRP A 4 -42.76 15.60 63.23
CA TRP A 4 -41.64 15.64 62.21
C TRP A 4 -41.50 14.30 61.53
N LEU A 5 -41.78 14.30 60.27
CA LEU A 5 -41.54 13.16 59.40
C LEU A 5 -40.03 13.17 58.97
N TYR A 6 -39.26 12.23 59.56
CA TYR A 6 -37.87 11.97 59.10
C TYR A 6 -37.92 11.18 57.82
N ILE A 7 -37.64 11.85 56.67
CA ILE A 7 -37.37 11.17 55.42
C ILE A 7 -35.92 10.67 55.47
N LEU A 8 -35.78 9.39 55.70
CA LEU A 8 -34.49 8.67 55.59
C LEU A 8 -34.19 8.47 54.12
N MET A 9 -33.36 9.34 53.56
CA MET A 9 -32.88 9.25 52.17
C MET A 9 -31.81 8.15 52.10
N LEU A 10 -32.23 6.95 51.67
CA LEU A 10 -31.33 5.82 51.35
C LEU A 10 -30.46 6.21 50.17
N LEU A 11 -29.21 6.57 50.46
CA LEU A 11 -28.15 6.74 49.47
C LEU A 11 -27.74 5.34 48.99
N VAL A 12 -28.30 4.90 47.85
CA VAL A 12 -27.85 3.69 47.16
C VAL A 12 -26.54 4.05 46.46
N PRO A 13 -25.39 3.43 46.78
CA PRO A 13 -24.20 3.60 45.97
C PRO A 13 -24.47 2.98 44.60
N ILE A 14 -24.50 3.80 43.58
CA ILE A 14 -24.40 3.35 42.21
C ILE A 14 -22.99 2.77 42.10
N ALA A 15 -22.87 1.45 42.12
CA ALA A 15 -21.68 0.75 41.67
C ALA A 15 -21.49 1.17 40.20
N ALA A 16 -20.49 1.98 39.92
CA ALA A 16 -20.00 2.15 38.54
C ALA A 16 -19.48 0.77 38.13
N ASP A 17 -20.26 0.06 37.31
CA ASP A 17 -19.76 -1.05 36.54
C ASP A 17 -18.60 -0.44 35.71
N ASP A 18 -17.40 -0.90 36.02
CA ASP A 18 -16.18 -0.60 35.26
C ASP A 18 -16.32 -1.36 33.94
N GLU A 19 -17.16 -0.82 33.05
CA GLU A 19 -17.31 -1.29 31.66
C GLU A 19 -15.98 -0.99 31.00
N GLN A 20 -15.05 -1.97 31.09
CA GLN A 20 -13.75 -1.92 30.42
C GLN A 20 -13.99 -1.55 28.95
N ALA A 21 -13.39 -0.44 28.50
CA ALA A 21 -13.55 0.03 27.14
C ALA A 21 -13.21 -1.13 26.18
N PRO A 22 -14.02 -1.36 25.13
CA PRO A 22 -13.84 -2.51 24.22
C PRO A 22 -12.42 -2.56 23.59
N GLU A 23 -11.71 -1.42 23.55
CA GLU A 23 -10.31 -1.34 23.11
C GLU A 23 -9.34 -2.08 24.04
N ASP A 24 -9.58 -2.07 25.36
CA ASP A 24 -8.70 -2.76 26.31
C ASP A 24 -8.92 -4.29 26.26
N GLU A 25 -10.14 -4.72 25.97
CA GLU A 25 -10.45 -6.13 25.81
C GLU A 25 -9.79 -6.71 24.53
N THR A 26 -9.91 -6.03 23.40
CA THR A 26 -9.29 -6.46 22.14
C THR A 26 -7.77 -6.46 22.21
N ALA A 27 -7.17 -5.46 22.88
CA ALA A 27 -5.74 -5.43 23.14
C ALA A 27 -5.30 -6.60 24.04
N GLY A 28 -6.09 -6.91 25.07
CA GLY A 28 -5.86 -8.05 25.95
C GLY A 28 -5.94 -9.40 25.23
N GLN A 29 -6.87 -9.55 24.29
CA GLN A 29 -6.98 -10.73 23.43
C GLN A 29 -5.80 -10.82 22.45
N LEU A 30 -5.43 -9.72 21.81
CA LEU A 30 -4.29 -9.67 20.89
C LEU A 30 -2.98 -10.08 21.60
N ALA A 31 -2.76 -9.60 22.82
CA ALA A 31 -1.54 -9.92 23.59
C ALA A 31 -1.40 -11.43 23.92
N LYS A 32 -2.46 -12.20 23.86
CA LYS A 32 -2.48 -13.65 24.14
C LYS A 32 -2.19 -14.50 22.90
N VAL A 33 -2.30 -13.94 21.69
CA VAL A 33 -2.10 -14.66 20.42
C VAL A 33 -0.66 -15.12 20.30
N ARG A 34 -0.47 -16.40 20.05
CA ARG A 34 0.85 -17.02 19.77
C ARG A 34 0.88 -17.70 18.42
N ARG A 35 -0.22 -18.36 18.03
CA ARG A 35 -0.33 -19.12 16.80
C ARG A 35 -1.35 -18.46 15.89
N ILE A 36 -0.95 -18.19 14.66
CA ILE A 36 -1.81 -17.59 13.65
C ILE A 36 -1.94 -18.56 12.47
N TYR A 37 -3.16 -18.82 12.07
CA TYR A 37 -3.48 -19.41 10.78
C TYR A 37 -3.80 -18.27 9.81
N VAL A 38 -3.19 -18.28 8.63
CA VAL A 38 -3.48 -17.30 7.57
C VAL A 38 -4.39 -17.97 6.57
N ASP A 39 -5.66 -17.58 6.56
CA ASP A 39 -6.67 -18.08 5.66
C ASP A 39 -6.43 -17.63 4.21
N ILE A 40 -7.14 -18.21 3.27
CA ILE A 40 -7.12 -17.80 1.87
C ILE A 40 -7.67 -16.36 1.78
N LEU A 41 -6.86 -15.45 1.24
CA LEU A 41 -7.31 -14.10 0.97
C LEU A 41 -8.15 -14.08 -0.31
N THR A 42 -9.23 -13.29 -0.31
CA THR A 42 -10.03 -13.05 -1.51
C THR A 42 -9.35 -12.02 -2.42
N GLY A 43 -9.49 -12.14 -3.76
CA GLY A 43 -8.89 -11.21 -4.73
C GLY A 43 -8.05 -11.88 -5.82
N GLY A 44 -8.28 -13.19 -6.06
CA GLY A 44 -7.64 -13.92 -7.16
C GLY A 44 -6.18 -14.31 -6.90
N ASP A 45 -5.40 -14.47 -7.98
CA ASP A 45 -4.02 -14.98 -7.92
C ASP A 45 -3.08 -14.08 -7.15
N THR A 46 -3.30 -12.78 -7.21
CA THR A 46 -2.50 -11.78 -6.49
C THR A 46 -2.73 -11.85 -4.99
N ALA A 47 -3.95 -12.14 -4.55
CA ALA A 47 -4.27 -12.36 -3.15
C ALA A 47 -3.55 -13.59 -2.58
N ILE A 48 -3.42 -14.66 -3.38
CA ILE A 48 -2.64 -15.85 -2.99
C ILE A 48 -1.19 -15.46 -2.78
N GLN A 49 -0.61 -14.67 -3.69
CA GLN A 49 0.76 -14.21 -3.58
C GLN A 49 0.98 -13.33 -2.33
N ILE A 50 0.06 -12.38 -2.07
CA ILE A 50 0.11 -11.52 -0.88
C ILE A 50 0.04 -12.38 0.39
N ARG A 51 -0.80 -13.42 0.42
CA ARG A 51 -0.91 -14.38 1.53
C ARG A 51 0.45 -15.04 1.83
N GLU A 52 1.11 -15.61 0.81
CA GLU A 52 2.40 -16.28 0.97
C GLU A 52 3.50 -15.33 1.46
N LEU A 53 3.52 -14.10 0.93
CA LEU A 53 4.45 -13.05 1.36
C LEU A 53 4.17 -12.62 2.79
N LEU A 54 2.90 -12.52 3.18
CA LEU A 54 2.49 -12.15 4.54
C LEU A 54 2.89 -13.24 5.55
N MET A 55 2.67 -14.52 5.23
CA MET A 55 3.12 -15.63 6.08
C MET A 55 4.63 -15.59 6.27
N THR A 56 5.39 -15.36 5.19
CA THR A 56 6.85 -15.24 5.24
C THR A 56 7.29 -14.07 6.11
N SER A 57 6.65 -12.90 5.98
CA SER A 57 6.98 -11.71 6.76
C SER A 57 6.63 -11.86 8.24
N LEU A 58 5.50 -12.49 8.56
CA LEU A 58 5.10 -12.81 9.93
C LEU A 58 6.06 -13.82 10.56
N GLN A 59 6.45 -14.87 9.84
CA GLN A 59 7.41 -15.87 10.32
C GLN A 59 8.78 -15.25 10.59
N ARG A 60 9.25 -14.36 9.70
CA ARG A 60 10.51 -13.62 9.86
C ARG A 60 10.52 -12.75 11.12
N SER A 61 9.37 -12.24 11.54
CA SER A 61 9.24 -11.42 12.74
C SER A 61 9.56 -12.18 14.04
N LYS A 62 9.47 -13.51 14.03
CA LYS A 62 9.67 -14.42 15.19
C LYS A 62 8.76 -14.11 16.39
N GLN A 63 7.69 -13.35 16.19
CA GLN A 63 6.72 -13.03 17.26
C GLN A 63 5.59 -14.06 17.32
N PHE A 64 5.27 -14.66 16.18
CA PHE A 64 4.17 -15.60 16.03
C PHE A 64 4.65 -16.94 15.46
N ILE A 65 3.94 -17.99 15.80
CA ILE A 65 4.04 -19.30 15.17
C ILE A 65 2.99 -19.35 14.08
N ILE A 66 3.40 -19.44 12.83
CA ILE A 66 2.47 -19.63 11.72
C ILE A 66 2.15 -21.12 11.61
N THR A 67 0.88 -21.46 11.52
CA THR A 67 0.38 -22.84 11.45
C THR A 67 -0.52 -23.03 10.23
N GLU A 68 -0.42 -24.18 9.59
CA GLU A 68 -1.32 -24.60 8.50
C GLU A 68 -2.60 -25.30 9.03
N ASN A 69 -2.70 -25.50 10.33
CA ASN A 69 -3.86 -26.12 10.97
C ASN A 69 -4.66 -25.05 11.72
N GLU A 70 -5.86 -24.73 11.21
CA GLU A 70 -6.77 -23.74 11.79
C GLU A 70 -7.16 -24.09 13.23
N ASP A 71 -7.42 -25.37 13.54
CA ASP A 71 -7.85 -25.83 14.87
C ASP A 71 -6.79 -25.56 15.94
N LYS A 72 -5.51 -25.51 15.56
CA LYS A 72 -4.39 -25.24 16.46
C LYS A 72 -4.05 -23.77 16.57
N ALA A 73 -4.69 -22.91 15.79
CA ALA A 73 -4.45 -21.48 15.83
C ALA A 73 -5.14 -20.82 17.04
N ASP A 74 -4.53 -19.79 17.58
CA ASP A 74 -5.16 -18.92 18.59
C ASP A 74 -6.03 -17.86 17.92
N ALA A 75 -5.67 -17.48 16.70
CA ALA A 75 -6.41 -16.56 15.87
C ALA A 75 -6.21 -16.87 14.38
N VAL A 76 -7.21 -16.49 13.57
CA VAL A 76 -7.24 -16.66 12.12
C VAL A 76 -7.14 -15.30 11.47
N LEU A 77 -6.17 -15.13 10.57
CA LEU A 77 -6.02 -13.92 9.77
C LEU A 77 -6.77 -14.12 8.45
N LYS A 78 -7.78 -13.27 8.20
CA LYS A 78 -8.66 -13.28 7.03
C LYS A 78 -8.61 -11.93 6.34
N GLY A 79 -8.93 -11.89 5.04
CA GLY A 79 -8.99 -10.61 4.33
C GLY A 79 -9.11 -10.73 2.83
N ALA A 80 -8.79 -9.61 2.18
CA ALA A 80 -8.74 -9.49 0.72
C ALA A 80 -7.45 -8.77 0.31
N GLY A 81 -6.97 -9.05 -0.90
CA GLY A 81 -5.84 -8.36 -1.49
C GLY A 81 -5.98 -8.30 -3.00
N GLU A 82 -5.59 -7.18 -3.56
CA GLU A 82 -5.59 -6.92 -5.00
C GLU A 82 -4.26 -6.28 -5.40
N ASP A 83 -3.83 -6.58 -6.61
CA ASP A 83 -2.67 -5.95 -7.24
C ASP A 83 -3.10 -5.56 -8.66
N GLU A 84 -3.19 -4.26 -8.92
CA GLU A 84 -3.55 -3.71 -10.21
C GLU A 84 -2.31 -3.24 -10.95
N VAL A 85 -2.27 -3.53 -12.26
CA VAL A 85 -1.17 -3.12 -13.14
C VAL A 85 -1.62 -1.94 -13.97
N PHE A 86 -1.02 -0.79 -13.75
CA PHE A 86 -1.21 0.39 -14.58
C PHE A 86 -0.06 0.49 -15.58
N THR A 87 -0.39 0.68 -16.86
CA THR A 87 0.59 0.97 -17.89
C THR A 87 0.54 2.45 -18.22
N ASP A 88 1.49 3.23 -17.71
CA ASP A 88 1.67 4.61 -18.13
C ASP A 88 2.42 4.64 -19.46
N THR A 89 1.72 5.01 -20.53
CA THR A 89 2.33 5.21 -21.84
C THR A 89 2.81 6.66 -21.95
N PHE A 90 4.08 6.89 -21.74
CA PHE A 90 4.68 8.20 -21.93
C PHE A 90 5.09 8.34 -23.40
N GLN A 91 4.33 9.09 -24.20
CA GLN A 91 4.74 9.53 -25.53
C GLN A 91 5.42 10.90 -25.42
N ALA A 92 6.73 10.91 -25.30
CA ALA A 92 7.48 12.13 -25.49
C ALA A 92 7.74 12.30 -27.01
N SER A 93 6.89 13.06 -27.70
CA SER A 93 7.17 13.55 -29.03
C SER A 93 7.96 14.85 -28.92
N GLU A 94 9.28 14.77 -28.89
CA GLU A 94 10.12 15.93 -29.17
C GLU A 94 10.07 16.20 -30.67
N GLY A 95 9.07 16.96 -31.09
CA GLY A 95 9.02 17.52 -32.42
C GLY A 95 9.97 18.70 -32.53
N ILE A 96 11.16 18.50 -33.06
CA ILE A 96 11.99 19.61 -33.55
C ILE A 96 11.35 20.09 -34.85
N ASN A 97 10.49 21.11 -34.74
CA ASN A 97 10.00 21.85 -35.89
C ASN A 97 11.15 22.74 -36.41
N ALA A 98 11.99 22.22 -37.30
CA ALA A 98 12.84 23.03 -38.10
C ALA A 98 11.97 23.69 -39.18
N HIS A 99 11.50 24.91 -38.92
CA HIS A 99 10.89 25.76 -39.90
C HIS A 99 11.99 26.30 -40.81
N THR A 100 12.20 25.67 -41.97
CA THR A 100 12.91 26.30 -43.05
C THR A 100 11.94 27.25 -43.72
N GLN A 101 11.98 28.54 -43.36
CA GLN A 101 11.31 29.58 -44.10
C GLN A 101 12.14 29.85 -45.36
N VAL A 102 11.71 29.31 -46.47
CA VAL A 102 12.13 29.81 -47.80
C VAL A 102 11.32 31.05 -48.06
N GLY A 103 11.90 32.19 -47.74
CA GLY A 103 11.36 33.49 -48.13
C GLY A 103 11.70 33.76 -49.57
N GLU A 104 10.68 33.67 -50.44
CA GLU A 104 10.75 34.23 -51.77
C GLU A 104 10.44 35.73 -51.69
N GLY A 105 11.36 36.57 -52.10
CA GLY A 105 11.06 37.99 -52.18
C GLY A 105 12.27 38.92 -52.25
N GLY A 106 12.63 39.40 -53.46
CA GLY A 106 13.12 40.73 -53.66
C GLY A 106 14.63 40.98 -53.65
N SER A 107 15.18 41.01 -54.85
CA SER A 107 16.39 41.72 -55.29
C SER A 107 16.87 42.86 -54.40
N ALA A 108 18.17 42.79 -54.00
CA ALA A 108 19.07 43.94 -53.97
C ALA A 108 20.51 43.46 -54.06
N SER A 109 21.15 43.87 -55.17
CA SER A 109 22.56 43.81 -55.58
C SER A 109 23.45 44.41 -54.43
N THR A 110 24.53 43.68 -54.06
CA THR A 110 25.86 44.30 -53.88
C THR A 110 26.98 43.24 -53.77
N ARG A 111 27.76 43.18 -54.80
CA ARG A 111 29.21 42.92 -55.00
C ARG A 111 30.02 42.26 -53.89
N ASN A 112 30.74 41.25 -54.39
CA ASN A 112 32.10 40.83 -54.08
C ASN A 112 32.39 40.06 -52.80
N TYR A 113 32.60 38.79 -52.89
CA TYR A 113 33.93 38.19 -52.95
C TYR A 113 33.81 36.72 -53.35
N ALA A 114 34.52 36.36 -54.39
CA ALA A 114 34.66 34.99 -54.84
C ALA A 114 35.57 34.23 -53.85
N SER A 115 35.06 33.18 -53.30
CA SER A 115 35.87 32.04 -52.88
C SER A 115 35.10 30.77 -53.20
N SER A 116 35.57 30.17 -54.27
CA SER A 116 35.16 28.86 -54.75
C SER A 116 35.67 27.82 -53.74
N THR A 117 34.85 27.24 -53.00
CA THR A 117 35.08 25.91 -52.44
C THR A 117 33.84 25.10 -52.67
N ASN A 118 33.90 24.25 -53.67
CA ASN A 118 32.95 23.18 -53.90
C ASN A 118 32.99 22.22 -52.72
N ASN A 119 32.14 22.42 -51.80
CA ASN A 119 31.81 21.39 -50.78
C ASN A 119 30.34 21.05 -50.94
N HIS A 120 30.08 20.05 -51.75
CA HIS A 120 28.83 19.35 -51.78
C HIS A 120 28.76 18.49 -50.50
N SER A 121 28.48 19.07 -49.39
CA SER A 121 27.99 18.33 -48.26
C SER A 121 26.47 18.29 -48.37
N ALA A 122 25.98 17.29 -49.06
CA ALA A 122 24.61 16.87 -48.88
C ALA A 122 24.48 16.40 -47.43
N GLY A 123 24.14 17.31 -46.55
CA GLY A 123 23.77 16.97 -45.17
C GLY A 123 22.46 16.21 -45.21
N LEU A 124 22.55 14.89 -45.28
CA LEU A 124 21.46 14.02 -44.87
C LEU A 124 21.30 14.23 -43.37
N THR A 125 20.44 15.16 -43.00
CA THR A 125 19.94 15.20 -41.62
C THR A 125 19.03 14.01 -41.46
N ILE A 126 19.59 12.88 -41.06
CA ILE A 126 18.83 11.77 -40.54
C ILE A 126 18.26 12.29 -39.24
N GLY A 127 17.03 12.76 -39.30
CA GLY A 127 16.25 12.97 -38.11
C GLY A 127 16.04 11.60 -37.45
N GLU A 128 16.90 11.23 -36.52
CA GLU A 128 16.62 10.14 -35.63
C GLU A 128 15.38 10.50 -34.83
N ASN A 129 14.26 10.07 -35.36
CA ASN A 129 13.00 10.09 -34.63
C ASN A 129 13.06 8.96 -33.58
N SER A 130 13.88 9.14 -32.59
CA SER A 130 13.90 8.23 -31.44
C SER A 130 12.65 8.49 -30.60
N SER A 131 11.55 7.94 -31.06
CA SER A 131 10.38 7.77 -30.21
C SER A 131 10.75 6.79 -29.09
N ARG A 132 11.21 7.31 -27.98
CA ARG A 132 11.39 6.50 -26.77
C ARG A 132 10.00 6.17 -26.25
N HIS A 133 9.53 5.00 -26.61
CA HIS A 133 8.38 4.37 -26.04
C HIS A 133 8.85 3.79 -24.70
N SER A 134 8.65 4.52 -23.62
CA SER A 134 8.90 4.02 -22.27
C SER A 134 7.57 3.55 -21.71
N GLU A 135 7.34 2.24 -21.75
CA GLU A 135 6.27 1.60 -21.00
C GLU A 135 6.76 1.39 -19.57
N GLU A 136 6.36 2.25 -18.67
CA GLU A 136 6.59 2.03 -17.24
C GLU A 136 5.35 1.34 -16.66
N ARG A 137 5.50 0.07 -16.33
CA ARG A 137 4.46 -0.69 -15.63
C ARG A 137 4.54 -0.36 -14.14
N LYS A 138 3.56 0.35 -13.66
CA LYS A 138 3.37 0.62 -12.24
C LYS A 138 2.41 -0.40 -11.67
N HIS A 139 2.79 -1.01 -10.56
CA HIS A 139 1.96 -1.91 -9.80
C HIS A 139 1.43 -1.20 -8.56
N GLU A 140 0.14 -1.29 -8.35
CA GLU A 140 -0.51 -0.85 -7.12
C GLU A 140 -1.08 -2.07 -6.43
N ALA A 141 -0.65 -2.32 -5.22
CA ALA A 141 -1.17 -3.40 -4.40
C ALA A 141 -1.86 -2.83 -3.17
N ILE A 142 -3.00 -3.39 -2.83
CA ILE A 142 -3.75 -3.10 -1.62
C ILE A 142 -4.17 -4.40 -0.95
N ALA A 143 -4.08 -4.45 0.37
CA ALA A 143 -4.69 -5.54 1.12
C ALA A 143 -5.31 -5.04 2.41
N THR A 144 -6.48 -5.58 2.71
CA THR A 144 -7.20 -5.37 3.97
C THR A 144 -7.33 -6.71 4.69
N VAL A 145 -6.81 -6.76 5.90
CA VAL A 145 -6.83 -7.99 6.71
C VAL A 145 -7.41 -7.73 8.10
N ARG A 146 -7.95 -8.78 8.68
CA ARG A 146 -8.45 -8.80 10.07
C ARG A 146 -8.00 -10.08 10.76
N LEU A 147 -7.67 -9.96 12.02
CA LEU A 147 -7.34 -11.07 12.89
C LEU A 147 -8.57 -11.41 13.74
N VAL A 148 -9.05 -12.63 13.62
CA VAL A 148 -10.25 -13.12 14.28
C VAL A 148 -9.84 -14.10 15.39
N GLY A 149 -10.24 -13.84 16.61
CA GLY A 149 -10.00 -14.71 17.74
C GLY A 149 -10.87 -15.98 17.72
N LYS A 150 -10.62 -16.92 18.62
CA LYS A 150 -11.37 -18.19 18.72
C LYS A 150 -12.87 -18.02 19.02
N ASN A 151 -13.23 -16.93 19.67
CA ASN A 151 -14.62 -16.56 19.96
C ASN A 151 -15.36 -15.91 18.77
N GLY A 152 -14.65 -15.66 17.65
CA GLY A 152 -15.21 -15.02 16.47
C GLY A 152 -15.06 -13.49 16.44
N ASP A 153 -14.53 -12.90 17.49
CA ASP A 153 -14.33 -11.44 17.56
C ASP A 153 -13.16 -11.00 16.68
N ILE A 154 -13.30 -9.84 16.07
CA ILE A 154 -12.20 -9.19 15.37
C ILE A 154 -11.32 -8.47 16.40
N ILE A 155 -10.16 -9.03 16.69
CA ILE A 155 -9.24 -8.51 17.70
C ILE A 155 -8.19 -7.54 17.14
N TRP A 156 -8.07 -7.47 15.82
CA TRP A 156 -7.18 -6.55 15.14
C TRP A 156 -7.52 -6.46 13.64
N SER A 157 -7.28 -5.32 13.02
CA SER A 157 -7.41 -5.15 11.57
C SER A 157 -6.43 -4.11 11.05
N ALA A 158 -6.05 -4.24 9.76
CA ALA A 158 -5.24 -3.27 9.05
C ALA A 158 -5.50 -3.29 7.56
N THR A 159 -5.34 -2.12 6.95
CA THR A 159 -5.22 -1.95 5.50
C THR A 159 -3.84 -1.41 5.21
N ALA A 160 -3.21 -1.91 4.15
CA ALA A 160 -1.98 -1.38 3.62
C ALA A 160 -2.06 -1.32 2.11
N GLU A 161 -1.42 -0.30 1.55
CA GLU A 161 -1.31 -0.06 0.12
C GLU A 161 0.15 0.19 -0.26
N SER A 162 0.49 -0.09 -1.50
CA SER A 162 1.79 0.19 -2.10
C SER A 162 1.59 0.71 -3.52
N LEU A 163 2.12 1.89 -3.80
CA LEU A 163 2.01 2.58 -5.07
C LEU A 163 3.37 2.55 -5.80
N GLY A 164 3.36 2.19 -7.08
CA GLY A 164 4.52 2.36 -7.95
C GLY A 164 5.67 1.38 -7.76
N GLY A 165 5.42 0.19 -7.24
CA GLY A 165 6.43 -0.88 -7.12
C GLY A 165 6.69 -1.61 -8.43
N LYS A 166 7.89 -2.24 -8.57
CA LYS A 166 8.13 -3.26 -9.60
C LYS A 166 7.32 -4.51 -9.27
N PHE A 167 6.98 -5.31 -10.27
CA PHE A 167 6.01 -6.42 -10.27
C PHE A 167 5.89 -7.26 -8.97
N LEU A 168 6.96 -7.61 -8.30
CA LEU A 168 6.92 -8.32 -7.01
C LEU A 168 7.04 -7.37 -5.80
N GLY A 169 7.32 -6.10 -6.05
CA GLY A 169 7.63 -5.14 -5.00
C GLY A 169 6.40 -4.62 -4.26
N ALA A 170 5.29 -4.38 -4.96
CA ALA A 170 4.08 -3.81 -4.38
C ALA A 170 3.41 -4.78 -3.41
N SER A 171 3.17 -6.02 -3.84
CA SER A 171 2.58 -7.07 -2.98
C SER A 171 3.47 -7.41 -1.78
N ALA A 172 4.80 -7.44 -1.98
CA ALA A 172 5.75 -7.69 -0.88
C ALA A 172 5.78 -6.53 0.12
N ASP A 173 5.72 -5.28 -0.34
CA ASP A 173 5.69 -4.11 0.52
C ASP A 173 4.39 -4.05 1.34
N VAL A 174 3.25 -4.36 0.73
CA VAL A 174 1.96 -4.46 1.42
C VAL A 174 2.02 -5.54 2.51
N ALA A 175 2.51 -6.73 2.18
CA ALA A 175 2.65 -7.81 3.15
C ALA A 175 3.59 -7.45 4.31
N ASP A 176 4.71 -6.81 4.03
CA ASP A 176 5.65 -6.35 5.05
C ASP A 176 5.06 -5.22 5.92
N LYS A 177 4.33 -4.27 5.35
CA LYS A 177 3.63 -3.21 6.09
C LYS A 177 2.62 -3.79 7.07
N ILE A 178 1.78 -4.72 6.62
CA ILE A 178 0.79 -5.41 7.46
C ILE A 178 1.49 -6.18 8.59
N ALA A 179 2.50 -6.98 8.26
CA ALA A 179 3.23 -7.76 9.27
C ALA A 179 3.90 -6.87 10.32
N LYS A 180 4.56 -5.78 9.89
CA LYS A 180 5.19 -4.81 10.81
C LYS A 180 4.18 -4.15 11.72
N ARG A 181 3.01 -3.76 11.19
CA ARG A 181 1.94 -3.14 11.98
C ARG A 181 1.39 -4.11 13.01
N LEU A 182 1.07 -5.36 12.62
CA LEU A 182 0.60 -6.38 13.55
C LEU A 182 1.60 -6.62 14.68
N VAL A 183 2.88 -6.73 14.34
CA VAL A 183 3.96 -6.92 15.33
C VAL A 183 4.08 -5.73 16.29
N ALA A 184 3.97 -4.50 15.78
CA ALA A 184 4.03 -3.30 16.59
C ALA A 184 2.85 -3.22 17.57
N ASP A 185 1.63 -3.45 17.09
CA ASP A 185 0.41 -3.41 17.88
C ASP A 185 0.39 -4.55 18.92
N PHE A 186 0.86 -5.75 18.56
CA PHE A 186 1.04 -6.87 19.49
C PHE A 186 2.03 -6.55 20.63
N LYS A 187 3.15 -5.90 20.32
CA LYS A 187 4.11 -5.48 21.33
C LYS A 187 3.52 -4.41 22.24
N ALA A 188 2.81 -3.43 21.67
CA ALA A 188 2.11 -2.41 22.44
C ALA A 188 1.04 -3.00 23.37
N ALA A 189 0.25 -3.96 22.87
CA ALA A 189 -0.74 -4.68 23.68
C ALA A 189 -0.12 -5.45 24.86
N LYS A 190 1.07 -6.04 24.65
CA LYS A 190 1.82 -6.70 25.73
C LYS A 190 2.36 -5.75 26.79
N THR A 191 2.68 -4.53 26.43
CA THR A 191 3.27 -3.54 27.36
C THR A 191 2.21 -2.87 28.21
N ARG A 192 0.94 -2.84 27.75
CA ARG A 192 -0.20 -2.29 28.52
C ARG A 192 -0.67 -3.19 29.67
N LYS A 193 -0.13 -4.39 29.80
CA LYS A 193 -0.45 -5.39 30.80
C LYS A 193 0.51 -5.31 32.01
#